data_37c5a32e919a7038db1a101348893f9f
#
_entry.id   37c5a32e919a7038db1a101348893f9f
#
_cell.length_a   1.000
_cell.length_b   1.000
_cell.length_c   1.000
_cell.angle_alpha   90.00
_cell.angle_beta   90.00
_cell.angle_gamma   90.00
#
_symmetry.space_group_name_H-M   'P 1'
#
loop_
_entity.id
_entity.type
_entity.pdbx_description
1 polymer ?
#
loop_
_entity_poly.entity_id
_entity_poly.type
_entity_poly.pdbx_seq_one_letter_code
_entity_poly.pdbx_strand_id
1 'polypeptide(L)'
;MNCRAKKTGVGLLVAFVIIFVSFTNPMIPQAMGVTRNQIPGVISTGLKLLWKGQKPTKEHSQKIKEINRIIKAGEISKEEIHQAVKEQVFLDIEKYTINRYQFGEIFKRAPELLPEVTGEDLHKMVWEKAKVMLKETLYLKIGTLAPEGTAWLEVPRKVLNPHLKKVSGGKVVIKLYTGGVMGEDVDIIRKMDLGQLDGCGCTALGVFKASPEIAIFTLPLLFRNYDEVDHILKKFRKEIDAGFEKKGYVLASLIDTGWFYLWMKNEAATLEEIRNQKMMTWFGAVETTTYDELGIRPTPISVPEVVTSLNTGLVNATYGPAAWILGTQAYTNLNYFITQPLFYSPAAIFISEKIQVKYRGEYSDILVDNFRELLIYEMLTIERTWIDDYLRPYENKCIEAFKKYGIKPITLGEKDMETFEAASKKVWEKLTDKIYTKDFLDRVLKELESYRSKKP
;
A
#
# COMPACT_ATOMS: atom_id res chain seq x y z
N MET A 1 -3.52 -50.60 -36.02
CA MET A 1 -4.98 -50.33 -36.12
C MET A 1 -5.20 -48.89 -35.74
N ASN A 2 -5.56 -48.09 -36.75
CA ASN A 2 -5.81 -46.64 -36.66
C ASN A 2 -7.13 -46.38 -35.93
N CYS A 3 -7.12 -45.44 -35.00
CA CYS A 3 -8.34 -44.75 -34.64
C CYS A 3 -8.06 -43.25 -34.54
N ARG A 4 -8.38 -42.55 -35.63
CA ARG A 4 -8.45 -41.08 -35.72
C ARG A 4 -9.65 -40.60 -34.90
N ALA A 5 -9.43 -39.83 -33.85
CA ALA A 5 -10.48 -39.04 -33.23
C ALA A 5 -10.62 -37.69 -33.96
N LYS A 6 -11.79 -37.45 -34.48
CA LYS A 6 -12.22 -36.22 -35.15
C LYS A 6 -12.21 -35.04 -34.20
N LYS A 7 -11.49 -33.98 -34.55
CA LYS A 7 -11.69 -32.65 -34.04
C LYS A 7 -13.04 -32.12 -34.56
N THR A 8 -14.03 -32.08 -33.71
CA THR A 8 -15.22 -31.27 -33.96
C THR A 8 -14.92 -29.85 -33.43
N GLY A 9 -14.57 -28.98 -34.36
CA GLY A 9 -14.53 -27.55 -34.11
C GLY A 9 -15.94 -27.02 -33.86
N VAL A 10 -16.26 -26.67 -32.65
CA VAL A 10 -17.35 -25.75 -32.35
C VAL A 10 -16.76 -24.36 -32.44
N GLY A 11 -16.77 -23.82 -33.66
CA GLY A 11 -16.61 -22.42 -33.89
C GLY A 11 -17.78 -21.70 -33.25
N LEU A 12 -17.56 -21.12 -32.07
CA LEU A 12 -18.47 -20.15 -31.54
C LEU A 12 -18.36 -18.91 -32.45
N LEU A 13 -19.27 -18.82 -33.40
CA LEU A 13 -19.61 -17.59 -34.09
C LEU A 13 -20.07 -16.64 -33.00
N VAL A 14 -19.16 -15.82 -32.47
CA VAL A 14 -19.54 -14.59 -31.80
C VAL A 14 -20.12 -13.71 -32.90
N ALA A 15 -21.42 -13.88 -33.11
CA ALA A 15 -22.16 -12.95 -33.91
C ALA A 15 -21.93 -11.57 -33.31
N PHE A 16 -21.26 -10.71 -34.08
CA PHE A 16 -21.32 -9.27 -33.90
C PHE A 16 -22.79 -8.87 -33.96
N VAL A 17 -23.49 -8.97 -32.84
CA VAL A 17 -24.70 -8.21 -32.66
C VAL A 17 -24.24 -6.78 -32.40
N ILE A 18 -23.85 -6.10 -33.47
CA ILE A 18 -24.04 -4.66 -33.55
C ILE A 18 -25.54 -4.51 -33.39
N ILE A 19 -26.00 -4.28 -32.17
CA ILE A 19 -27.31 -3.72 -31.95
C ILE A 19 -27.24 -2.33 -32.55
N PHE A 20 -27.50 -2.24 -33.85
CA PHE A 20 -28.01 -1.05 -34.45
C PHE A 20 -29.36 -0.82 -33.74
N VAL A 21 -29.31 -0.10 -32.63
CA VAL A 21 -30.50 0.58 -32.17
C VAL A 21 -30.86 1.49 -33.33
N SER A 22 -31.84 1.04 -34.12
CA SER A 22 -32.34 1.79 -35.26
C SER A 22 -32.97 3.09 -34.72
N PHE A 23 -32.17 4.11 -34.66
CA PHE A 23 -32.61 5.46 -34.32
C PHE A 23 -33.34 6.07 -35.53
N THR A 24 -34.58 5.68 -35.70
CA THR A 24 -35.50 6.35 -36.64
C THR A 24 -36.17 7.49 -35.88
N ASN A 25 -35.61 8.67 -35.97
CA ASN A 25 -36.43 9.88 -35.88
C ASN A 25 -35.72 11.17 -36.41
N PRO A 26 -36.49 12.22 -36.78
CA PRO A 26 -36.16 13.09 -37.91
C PRO A 26 -35.31 14.31 -37.51
N MET A 27 -34.62 14.81 -38.55
CA MET A 27 -34.01 16.12 -38.73
C MET A 27 -33.63 16.94 -37.47
N ILE A 28 -32.36 16.82 -37.08
CA ILE A 28 -31.67 17.83 -36.27
C ILE A 28 -31.07 18.87 -37.24
N PRO A 29 -31.23 20.19 -37.00
CA PRO A 29 -30.64 21.20 -37.85
C PRO A 29 -29.12 21.09 -37.94
N GLN A 30 -28.57 21.10 -39.14
CA GLN A 30 -27.14 21.12 -39.42
C GLN A 30 -26.53 22.48 -39.03
N ALA A 31 -26.09 22.59 -37.79
CA ALA A 31 -25.16 23.63 -37.38
C ALA A 31 -24.15 22.99 -36.40
N MET A 32 -22.97 22.62 -36.91
CA MET A 32 -21.77 22.14 -36.15
C MET A 32 -22.06 21.19 -34.95
N GLY A 33 -23.10 20.38 -34.97
CA GLY A 33 -23.53 19.53 -33.88
C GLY A 33 -23.03 18.09 -34.06
N VAL A 34 -22.70 17.45 -32.96
CA VAL A 34 -22.45 15.99 -32.90
C VAL A 34 -23.78 15.28 -33.19
N THR A 35 -23.82 14.46 -34.24
CA THR A 35 -24.98 13.58 -34.52
C THR A 35 -24.95 12.35 -33.62
N ARG A 36 -26.13 11.74 -33.34
CA ARG A 36 -26.22 10.47 -32.56
C ARG A 36 -25.22 9.41 -33.06
N ASN A 37 -25.04 9.27 -34.36
CA ASN A 37 -24.13 8.29 -34.96
C ASN A 37 -22.63 8.55 -34.67
N GLN A 38 -22.30 9.78 -34.27
CA GLN A 38 -20.90 10.16 -33.94
C GLN A 38 -20.58 9.95 -32.46
N ILE A 39 -21.59 9.80 -31.59
CA ILE A 39 -21.40 9.65 -30.14
C ILE A 39 -20.49 8.46 -29.78
N PRO A 40 -20.66 7.25 -30.33
CA PRO A 40 -19.76 6.11 -30.04
C PRO A 40 -18.31 6.42 -30.39
N GLY A 41 -18.06 7.13 -31.48
CA GLY A 41 -16.71 7.56 -31.88
C GLY A 41 -16.10 8.58 -30.92
N VAL A 42 -16.89 9.49 -30.37
CA VAL A 42 -16.44 10.46 -29.37
C VAL A 42 -16.11 9.74 -28.05
N ILE A 43 -16.94 8.82 -27.60
CA ILE A 43 -16.73 7.98 -26.40
C ILE A 43 -15.43 7.17 -26.56
N SER A 44 -15.28 6.46 -27.67
CA SER A 44 -14.09 5.65 -27.96
C SER A 44 -12.81 6.51 -27.99
N THR A 45 -12.89 7.72 -28.56
CA THR A 45 -11.75 8.66 -28.53
C THR A 45 -11.43 9.13 -27.11
N GLY A 46 -12.45 9.48 -26.32
CA GLY A 46 -12.30 9.91 -24.93
C GLY A 46 -11.65 8.83 -24.06
N LEU A 47 -12.12 7.59 -24.16
CA LEU A 47 -11.53 6.45 -23.45
C LEU A 47 -10.10 6.19 -23.88
N LYS A 48 -9.77 6.24 -25.19
CA LYS A 48 -8.38 6.10 -25.66
C LYS A 48 -7.46 7.17 -25.07
N LEU A 49 -7.93 8.40 -24.98
CA LEU A 49 -7.17 9.49 -24.35
C LEU A 49 -6.96 9.24 -22.85
N LEU A 50 -7.99 8.75 -22.16
CA LEU A 50 -7.89 8.36 -20.73
C LEU A 50 -6.87 7.24 -20.52
N TRP A 51 -7.00 6.13 -21.24
CA TRP A 51 -6.10 4.98 -21.11
C TRP A 51 -4.64 5.31 -21.39
N LYS A 52 -4.40 6.24 -22.33
CA LYS A 52 -3.06 6.72 -22.69
C LYS A 52 -2.57 7.89 -21.83
N GLY A 53 -3.34 8.36 -20.86
CA GLY A 53 -2.99 9.52 -20.04
C GLY A 53 -2.89 10.85 -20.82
N GLN A 54 -3.52 10.93 -22.00
CA GLN A 54 -3.44 12.09 -22.89
C GLN A 54 -4.51 13.13 -22.54
N LYS A 55 -4.21 14.42 -22.79
CA LYS A 55 -5.18 15.50 -22.60
C LYS A 55 -6.20 15.52 -23.75
N PRO A 56 -7.43 16.01 -23.51
CA PRO A 56 -8.40 16.21 -24.57
C PRO A 56 -7.92 17.27 -25.56
N THR A 57 -8.21 17.06 -26.85
CA THR A 57 -8.06 18.11 -27.85
C THR A 57 -9.17 19.14 -27.70
N LYS A 58 -8.98 20.36 -28.26
CA LYS A 58 -10.04 21.37 -28.28
C LYS A 58 -11.31 20.87 -28.98
N GLU A 59 -11.13 20.15 -30.09
CA GLU A 59 -12.23 19.55 -30.84
C GLU A 59 -12.97 18.49 -29.99
N HIS A 60 -12.24 17.60 -29.30
CA HIS A 60 -12.86 16.59 -28.43
C HIS A 60 -13.66 17.25 -27.31
N SER A 61 -13.08 18.26 -26.65
CA SER A 61 -13.77 19.02 -25.59
C SER A 61 -15.05 19.71 -26.06
N GLN A 62 -15.06 20.22 -27.31
CA GLN A 62 -16.25 20.80 -27.90
C GLN A 62 -17.33 19.74 -28.14
N LYS A 63 -16.95 18.57 -28.68
CA LYS A 63 -17.87 17.45 -28.91
C LYS A 63 -18.50 16.97 -27.59
N ILE A 64 -17.74 16.87 -26.49
CA ILE A 64 -18.27 16.52 -25.17
C ILE A 64 -19.29 17.54 -24.70
N LYS A 65 -19.00 18.85 -24.84
CA LYS A 65 -19.96 19.91 -24.47
C LYS A 65 -21.27 19.82 -25.27
N GLU A 66 -21.17 19.52 -26.54
CA GLU A 66 -22.33 19.38 -27.41
C GLU A 66 -23.18 18.15 -27.04
N ILE A 67 -22.55 17.00 -26.77
CA ILE A 67 -23.27 15.80 -26.29
C ILE A 67 -23.98 16.10 -24.97
N ASN A 68 -23.31 16.78 -24.04
CA ASN A 68 -23.93 17.15 -22.75
C ASN A 68 -25.14 18.11 -22.96
N ARG A 69 -25.08 18.97 -23.99
CA ARG A 69 -26.21 19.82 -24.37
C ARG A 69 -27.39 19.00 -24.89
N ILE A 70 -27.13 18.03 -25.76
CA ILE A 70 -28.14 17.12 -26.32
C ILE A 70 -28.82 16.30 -25.22
N ILE A 71 -28.03 15.80 -24.25
CA ILE A 71 -28.54 15.10 -23.08
C ILE A 71 -29.48 16.00 -22.26
N LYS A 72 -29.05 17.24 -21.98
CA LYS A 72 -29.88 18.22 -21.24
C LYS A 72 -31.16 18.61 -21.97
N ALA A 73 -31.15 18.57 -23.29
CA ALA A 73 -32.34 18.81 -24.12
C ALA A 73 -33.31 17.59 -24.15
N GLY A 74 -32.90 16.45 -23.54
CA GLY A 74 -33.73 15.23 -23.51
C GLY A 74 -33.75 14.45 -24.82
N GLU A 75 -32.86 14.78 -25.76
CA GLU A 75 -32.79 14.10 -27.06
C GLU A 75 -32.08 12.73 -26.96
N ILE A 76 -31.23 12.55 -25.94
CA ILE A 76 -30.57 11.30 -25.57
C ILE A 76 -30.57 11.20 -24.05
N SER A 77 -30.82 10.01 -23.51
CA SER A 77 -30.80 9.81 -22.05
C SER A 77 -29.35 9.65 -21.54
N LYS A 78 -29.15 9.99 -20.28
CA LYS A 78 -27.88 9.74 -19.58
C LYS A 78 -27.56 8.25 -19.54
N GLU A 79 -28.57 7.42 -19.35
CA GLU A 79 -28.49 5.97 -19.30
C GLU A 79 -27.98 5.37 -20.60
N GLU A 80 -28.44 5.88 -21.77
CA GLU A 80 -27.93 5.46 -23.09
C GLU A 80 -26.43 5.76 -23.22
N ILE A 81 -25.98 6.94 -22.79
CA ILE A 81 -24.56 7.31 -22.78
C ILE A 81 -23.76 6.40 -21.84
N HIS A 82 -24.26 6.19 -20.61
CA HIS A 82 -23.59 5.31 -19.63
C HIS A 82 -23.45 3.89 -20.17
N GLN A 83 -24.47 3.37 -20.83
CA GLN A 83 -24.43 2.03 -21.42
C GLN A 83 -23.37 1.97 -22.55
N ALA A 84 -23.34 2.95 -23.45
CA ALA A 84 -22.36 3.03 -24.53
C ALA A 84 -20.91 3.15 -23.99
N VAL A 85 -20.70 3.95 -22.93
CA VAL A 85 -19.39 4.05 -22.27
C VAL A 85 -19.00 2.72 -21.64
N LYS A 86 -19.92 2.05 -20.95
CA LYS A 86 -19.69 0.76 -20.31
C LYS A 86 -19.28 -0.32 -21.33
N GLU A 87 -19.96 -0.41 -22.44
CA GLU A 87 -19.65 -1.35 -23.52
C GLU A 87 -18.24 -1.12 -24.05
N GLN A 88 -17.89 0.15 -24.30
CA GLN A 88 -16.56 0.50 -24.77
C GLN A 88 -15.46 0.25 -23.70
N VAL A 89 -15.73 0.52 -22.42
CA VAL A 89 -14.84 0.18 -21.30
C VAL A 89 -14.55 -1.32 -21.28
N PHE A 90 -15.59 -2.16 -21.46
CA PHE A 90 -15.45 -3.62 -21.45
C PHE A 90 -14.58 -4.14 -22.59
N LEU A 91 -14.60 -3.45 -23.75
CA LEU A 91 -13.75 -3.76 -24.89
C LEU A 91 -12.31 -3.28 -24.71
N ASP A 92 -12.15 -2.11 -24.09
CA ASP A 92 -10.85 -1.42 -24.05
C ASP A 92 -9.98 -1.89 -22.90
N ILE A 93 -10.55 -2.29 -21.73
CA ILE A 93 -9.77 -2.71 -20.56
C ILE A 93 -8.97 -4.00 -20.82
N GLU A 94 -9.32 -4.75 -21.86
CA GLU A 94 -8.56 -5.92 -22.33
C GLU A 94 -7.43 -5.55 -23.32
N LYS A 95 -7.32 -4.29 -23.73
CA LYS A 95 -6.36 -3.80 -24.73
C LYS A 95 -5.28 -2.90 -24.16
N TYR A 96 -5.55 -2.25 -23.03
CA TYR A 96 -4.66 -1.25 -22.43
C TYR A 96 -4.21 -1.72 -21.06
N THR A 97 -2.90 -1.79 -20.84
CA THR A 97 -2.32 -2.02 -19.53
C THR A 97 -2.40 -0.74 -18.71
N ILE A 98 -2.98 -0.82 -17.51
CA ILE A 98 -3.24 0.30 -16.62
C ILE A 98 -2.65 -0.04 -15.26
N ASN A 99 -1.73 0.77 -14.77
CA ASN A 99 -1.19 0.57 -13.43
C ASN A 99 -2.04 1.29 -12.37
N ARG A 100 -1.80 0.94 -11.10
CA ARG A 100 -2.51 1.46 -9.92
C ARG A 100 -2.57 2.99 -9.85
N TYR A 101 -1.54 3.69 -10.27
CA TYR A 101 -1.49 5.15 -10.25
C TYR A 101 -2.29 5.76 -11.40
N GLN A 102 -2.31 5.09 -12.55
CA GLN A 102 -3.09 5.53 -13.71
C GLN A 102 -4.59 5.42 -13.44
N PHE A 103 -5.06 4.40 -12.69
CA PHE A 103 -6.48 4.31 -12.33
C PHE A 103 -6.98 5.57 -11.62
N GLY A 104 -6.22 6.10 -10.66
CA GLY A 104 -6.58 7.34 -9.97
C GLY A 104 -6.74 8.54 -10.92
N GLU A 105 -5.77 8.71 -11.83
CA GLU A 105 -5.84 9.79 -12.83
C GLU A 105 -6.96 9.58 -13.85
N ILE A 106 -7.21 8.34 -14.26
CA ILE A 106 -8.30 7.98 -15.18
C ILE A 106 -9.65 8.34 -14.56
N PHE A 107 -9.92 7.92 -13.34
CA PHE A 107 -11.19 8.23 -12.68
C PHE A 107 -11.37 9.72 -12.42
N LYS A 108 -10.33 10.42 -11.98
CA LYS A 108 -10.35 11.87 -11.78
C LYS A 108 -10.68 12.64 -13.06
N ARG A 109 -10.15 12.18 -14.19
CA ARG A 109 -10.28 12.87 -15.49
C ARG A 109 -11.46 12.42 -16.35
N ALA A 110 -12.21 11.40 -15.93
CA ALA A 110 -13.36 10.89 -16.66
C ALA A 110 -14.33 12.02 -17.10
N PRO A 111 -14.73 12.99 -16.24
CA PRO A 111 -15.64 14.06 -16.63
C PRO A 111 -15.10 15.02 -17.71
N GLU A 112 -13.77 15.08 -17.88
CA GLU A 112 -13.14 15.93 -18.89
C GLU A 112 -13.22 15.33 -20.31
N LEU A 113 -13.33 14.00 -20.39
CA LEU A 113 -13.12 13.20 -21.59
C LEU A 113 -14.33 12.37 -21.99
N LEU A 114 -15.31 12.23 -21.10
CA LEU A 114 -16.53 11.45 -21.32
C LEU A 114 -17.77 12.30 -21.02
N PRO A 115 -18.84 12.20 -21.82
CA PRO A 115 -20.06 12.96 -21.59
C PRO A 115 -20.86 12.37 -20.42
N GLU A 116 -21.23 13.22 -19.46
CA GLU A 116 -22.07 12.88 -18.28
C GLU A 116 -21.62 11.65 -17.48
N VAL A 117 -20.32 11.29 -17.51
CA VAL A 117 -19.75 10.18 -16.77
C VAL A 117 -18.81 10.73 -15.71
N THR A 118 -19.09 10.41 -14.46
CA THR A 118 -18.25 10.75 -13.32
C THR A 118 -17.11 9.73 -13.15
N GLY A 119 -16.11 10.07 -12.32
CA GLY A 119 -15.08 9.11 -11.94
C GLY A 119 -15.63 7.89 -11.23
N GLU A 120 -16.67 8.07 -10.39
CA GLU A 120 -17.35 6.99 -9.69
C GLU A 120 -18.11 6.06 -10.67
N ASP A 121 -18.77 6.63 -11.67
CA ASP A 121 -19.44 5.84 -12.71
C ASP A 121 -18.43 4.98 -13.47
N LEU A 122 -17.30 5.57 -13.90
CA LEU A 122 -16.26 4.85 -14.62
C LEU A 122 -15.60 3.77 -13.75
N HIS A 123 -15.30 4.08 -12.49
CA HIS A 123 -14.79 3.14 -11.52
C HIS A 123 -15.71 1.92 -11.35
N LYS A 124 -17.03 2.16 -11.21
CA LYS A 124 -18.03 1.12 -11.14
C LYS A 124 -18.06 0.24 -12.40
N MET A 125 -17.99 0.85 -13.60
CA MET A 125 -17.96 0.12 -14.88
C MET A 125 -16.72 -0.78 -14.98
N VAL A 126 -15.53 -0.28 -14.58
CA VAL A 126 -14.29 -1.04 -14.56
C VAL A 126 -14.43 -2.25 -13.61
N TRP A 127 -14.95 -2.06 -12.40
CA TRP A 127 -15.22 -3.14 -11.46
C TRP A 127 -16.25 -4.15 -11.97
N GLU A 128 -17.27 -3.70 -12.69
CA GLU A 128 -18.26 -4.63 -13.29
C GLU A 128 -17.60 -5.57 -14.29
N LYS A 129 -16.60 -5.12 -15.07
CA LYS A 129 -15.82 -5.99 -15.93
C LYS A 129 -14.89 -6.89 -15.13
N ALA A 130 -14.16 -6.34 -14.16
CA ALA A 130 -13.23 -7.10 -13.31
C ALA A 130 -13.92 -8.25 -12.55
N LYS A 131 -15.14 -8.03 -12.03
CA LYS A 131 -15.92 -9.06 -11.31
C LYS A 131 -16.21 -10.31 -12.13
N VAL A 132 -16.29 -10.21 -13.45
CA VAL A 132 -16.58 -11.37 -14.32
C VAL A 132 -15.47 -12.43 -14.18
N MET A 133 -14.24 -12.02 -13.90
CA MET A 133 -13.12 -12.93 -13.66
C MET A 133 -13.26 -13.74 -12.37
N LEU A 134 -14.02 -13.24 -11.41
CA LEU A 134 -14.17 -13.85 -10.09
C LEU A 134 -15.37 -14.81 -10.09
N LYS A 135 -15.17 -16.03 -10.58
CA LYS A 135 -16.19 -17.11 -10.54
C LYS A 135 -16.59 -17.41 -9.08
N GLU A 136 -15.59 -17.46 -8.20
CA GLU A 136 -15.74 -17.68 -6.76
C GLU A 136 -15.22 -16.47 -5.97
N THR A 137 -15.54 -16.42 -4.68
CA THR A 137 -14.99 -15.39 -3.80
C THR A 137 -13.47 -15.55 -3.66
N LEU A 138 -12.74 -14.49 -4.00
CA LEU A 138 -11.30 -14.39 -3.77
C LEU A 138 -11.06 -14.02 -2.29
N TYR A 139 -10.55 -14.96 -1.52
CA TYR A 139 -10.07 -14.70 -0.16
C TYR A 139 -8.60 -14.31 -0.22
N LEU A 140 -8.30 -13.03 -0.01
CA LEU A 140 -6.93 -12.54 0.15
C LEU A 140 -6.43 -12.88 1.56
N LYS A 141 -5.58 -13.89 1.66
CA LYS A 141 -5.00 -14.35 2.92
C LYS A 141 -3.77 -13.52 3.25
N ILE A 142 -3.89 -12.65 4.24
CA ILE A 142 -2.84 -11.72 4.65
C ILE A 142 -2.34 -12.09 6.04
N GLY A 143 -1.04 -12.40 6.17
CA GLY A 143 -0.38 -12.63 7.45
C GLY A 143 0.18 -11.33 8.03
N THR A 144 0.18 -11.18 9.36
CA THR A 144 0.76 -10.01 10.03
C THR A 144 1.11 -10.28 11.50
N LEU A 145 2.14 -9.59 11.98
CA LEU A 145 2.49 -9.56 13.41
C LEU A 145 1.63 -8.57 14.21
N ALA A 146 0.82 -7.75 13.56
CA ALA A 146 0.00 -6.72 14.23
C ALA A 146 -0.92 -7.35 15.27
N PRO A 147 -0.87 -6.88 16.54
CA PRO A 147 -1.73 -7.37 17.61
C PRO A 147 -3.20 -6.95 17.42
N GLU A 148 -4.11 -7.77 17.90
CA GLU A 148 -5.54 -7.44 17.92
C GLU A 148 -5.82 -6.16 18.71
N GLY A 149 -6.82 -5.40 18.25
CA GLY A 149 -7.24 -4.14 18.89
C GLY A 149 -6.35 -2.95 18.59
N THR A 150 -5.32 -3.10 17.74
CA THR A 150 -4.46 -1.98 17.32
C THR A 150 -4.97 -1.30 16.06
N ALA A 151 -4.57 -0.04 15.86
CA ALA A 151 -4.93 0.75 14.69
C ALA A 151 -4.45 0.12 13.36
N TRP A 152 -3.42 -0.74 13.38
CA TRP A 152 -2.97 -1.48 12.21
C TRP A 152 -4.01 -2.47 11.69
N LEU A 153 -4.93 -2.95 12.52
CA LEU A 153 -6.00 -3.87 12.12
C LEU A 153 -7.36 -3.18 11.96
N GLU A 154 -7.54 -1.99 12.53
CA GLU A 154 -8.80 -1.24 12.45
C GLU A 154 -9.17 -0.91 10.99
N VAL A 155 -8.23 -0.34 10.23
CA VAL A 155 -8.49 0.07 8.84
C VAL A 155 -8.72 -1.13 7.92
N PRO A 156 -7.90 -2.19 7.90
CA PRO A 156 -8.20 -3.39 7.13
C PRO A 156 -9.57 -3.99 7.43
N ARG A 157 -10.00 -3.97 8.69
CA ARG A 157 -11.27 -4.57 9.12
C ARG A 157 -12.48 -3.69 8.90
N LYS A 158 -12.38 -2.40 9.27
CA LYS A 158 -13.52 -1.49 9.31
C LYS A 158 -13.69 -0.65 8.05
N VAL A 159 -12.63 -0.49 7.27
CA VAL A 159 -12.61 0.36 6.07
C VAL A 159 -12.35 -0.45 4.82
N LEU A 160 -11.14 -1.05 4.69
CA LEU A 160 -10.72 -1.69 3.45
C LEU A 160 -11.55 -2.91 3.08
N ASN A 161 -11.74 -3.86 3.99
CA ASN A 161 -12.48 -5.08 3.71
C ASN A 161 -13.96 -4.83 3.37
N PRO A 162 -14.70 -3.95 4.09
CA PRO A 162 -16.04 -3.52 3.68
C PRO A 162 -16.05 -2.82 2.31
N HIS A 163 -15.08 -1.95 2.04
CA HIS A 163 -14.95 -1.28 0.75
C HIS A 163 -14.74 -2.28 -0.39
N LEU A 164 -13.78 -3.18 -0.28
CA LEU A 164 -13.52 -4.23 -1.28
C LEU A 164 -14.73 -5.13 -1.51
N LYS A 165 -15.44 -5.52 -0.44
CA LYS A 165 -16.71 -6.25 -0.57
C LYS A 165 -17.76 -5.46 -1.36
N LYS A 166 -17.89 -4.16 -1.08
CA LYS A 166 -18.84 -3.29 -1.78
C LYS A 166 -18.53 -3.20 -3.27
N VAL A 167 -17.31 -2.81 -3.64
CA VAL A 167 -16.93 -2.58 -5.05
C VAL A 167 -16.90 -3.88 -5.86
N SER A 168 -16.49 -4.99 -5.25
CA SER A 168 -16.44 -6.31 -5.90
C SER A 168 -17.76 -7.09 -5.85
N GLY A 169 -18.82 -6.54 -5.23
CA GLY A 169 -20.08 -7.28 -5.00
C GLY A 169 -19.91 -8.52 -4.13
N GLY A 170 -19.05 -8.47 -3.12
CA GLY A 170 -18.76 -9.59 -2.21
C GLY A 170 -17.74 -10.59 -2.75
N LYS A 171 -17.19 -10.36 -3.94
CA LYS A 171 -16.26 -11.28 -4.60
C LYS A 171 -14.81 -11.17 -4.14
N VAL A 172 -14.43 -10.10 -3.43
CA VAL A 172 -13.10 -9.93 -2.82
C VAL A 172 -13.24 -9.74 -1.32
N VAL A 173 -12.56 -10.56 -0.54
CA VAL A 173 -12.58 -10.55 0.93
C VAL A 173 -11.17 -10.73 1.48
N ILE A 174 -10.74 -9.83 2.36
CA ILE A 174 -9.48 -9.99 3.09
C ILE A 174 -9.70 -10.92 4.30
N LYS A 175 -8.85 -11.95 4.40
CA LYS A 175 -8.74 -12.84 5.56
C LYS A 175 -7.41 -12.57 6.26
N LEU A 176 -7.48 -11.94 7.44
CA LEU A 176 -6.32 -11.58 8.25
C LEU A 176 -5.92 -12.73 9.18
N TYR A 177 -4.63 -13.02 9.23
CA TYR A 177 -3.97 -13.88 10.20
C TYR A 177 -3.04 -13.01 11.03
N THR A 178 -3.47 -12.67 12.25
CA THR A 178 -2.94 -11.59 13.08
C THR A 178 -2.08 -12.09 14.23
N GLY A 179 -1.34 -11.21 14.90
CA GLY A 179 -0.61 -11.53 16.14
C GLY A 179 0.49 -12.59 15.98
N GLY A 180 1.04 -12.75 14.78
CA GLY A 180 2.12 -13.70 14.53
C GLY A 180 1.70 -15.18 14.47
N VAL A 181 0.40 -15.51 14.33
CA VAL A 181 -0.06 -16.91 14.19
C VAL A 181 0.52 -17.62 12.95
N MET A 182 1.04 -16.87 12.00
CA MET A 182 1.73 -17.38 10.80
C MET A 182 3.25 -17.37 10.95
N GLY A 183 3.80 -17.09 12.14
CA GLY A 183 5.22 -16.94 12.43
C GLY A 183 5.70 -15.50 12.28
N GLU A 184 7.01 -15.31 12.21
CA GLU A 184 7.68 -14.04 11.95
C GLU A 184 7.47 -13.55 10.51
N ASP A 185 7.82 -12.30 10.23
CA ASP A 185 7.73 -11.73 8.88
C ASP A 185 8.41 -12.61 7.81
N VAL A 186 9.56 -13.20 8.14
CA VAL A 186 10.28 -14.11 7.25
C VAL A 186 9.52 -15.39 6.96
N ASP A 187 8.78 -15.92 7.94
CA ASP A 187 7.91 -17.08 7.78
C ASP A 187 6.68 -16.75 6.95
N ILE A 188 6.10 -15.56 7.16
CA ILE A 188 4.98 -15.06 6.38
C ILE A 188 5.37 -14.92 4.91
N ILE A 189 6.52 -14.30 4.61
CA ILE A 189 7.05 -14.15 3.26
C ILE A 189 7.29 -15.52 2.62
N ARG A 190 7.92 -16.45 3.35
CA ARG A 190 8.11 -17.83 2.87
C ARG A 190 6.78 -18.51 2.52
N LYS A 191 5.73 -18.31 3.34
CA LYS A 191 4.38 -18.83 3.05
C LYS A 191 3.74 -18.16 1.83
N MET A 192 4.04 -16.89 1.56
CA MET A 192 3.66 -16.22 0.32
C MET A 192 4.35 -16.84 -0.89
N ASP A 193 5.65 -17.09 -0.80
CA ASP A 193 6.43 -17.73 -1.88
C ASP A 193 5.91 -19.12 -2.21
N LEU A 194 5.42 -19.85 -1.20
CA LEU A 194 4.79 -21.17 -1.35
C LEU A 194 3.31 -21.11 -1.76
N GLY A 195 2.70 -19.90 -1.89
CA GLY A 195 1.30 -19.72 -2.24
C GLY A 195 0.31 -20.10 -1.13
N GLN A 196 0.76 -20.23 0.12
CA GLN A 196 -0.09 -20.49 1.29
C GLN A 196 -0.77 -19.19 1.78
N LEU A 197 -0.08 -18.06 1.64
CA LEU A 197 -0.59 -16.71 1.86
C LEU A 197 -0.53 -15.92 0.56
N ASP A 198 -1.43 -14.95 0.42
CA ASP A 198 -1.51 -14.09 -0.75
C ASP A 198 -0.76 -12.77 -0.53
N GLY A 199 -0.58 -12.38 0.73
CA GLY A 199 0.10 -11.14 1.09
C GLY A 199 0.53 -11.08 2.54
N CYS A 200 1.19 -10.00 2.85
CA CYS A 200 1.75 -9.68 4.15
C CYS A 200 1.39 -8.24 4.55
N GLY A 201 1.08 -8.05 5.85
CA GLY A 201 1.23 -6.78 6.55
C GLY A 201 2.47 -6.87 7.40
N CYS A 202 3.62 -6.56 6.84
CA CYS A 202 4.92 -6.82 7.43
C CYS A 202 5.53 -5.58 8.08
N THR A 203 6.30 -5.80 9.15
CA THR A 203 7.16 -4.78 9.76
C THR A 203 8.38 -4.51 8.86
N ALA A 204 9.24 -3.58 9.27
CA ALA A 204 10.46 -3.24 8.54
C ALA A 204 11.31 -4.46 8.17
N LEU A 205 11.38 -5.49 9.04
CA LEU A 205 12.17 -6.70 8.77
C LEU A 205 11.68 -7.45 7.51
N GLY A 206 10.38 -7.62 7.38
CA GLY A 206 9.78 -8.22 6.17
C GLY A 206 9.91 -7.31 4.96
N VAL A 207 9.74 -6.00 5.16
CA VAL A 207 9.86 -5.01 4.07
C VAL A 207 11.28 -5.01 3.49
N PHE A 208 12.33 -5.14 4.32
CA PHE A 208 13.73 -5.23 3.86
C PHE A 208 14.00 -6.48 3.01
N LYS A 209 13.30 -7.56 3.25
CA LYS A 209 13.39 -8.77 2.41
C LYS A 209 12.84 -8.53 1.01
N ALA A 210 11.77 -7.73 0.90
CA ALA A 210 11.14 -7.38 -0.35
C ALA A 210 11.85 -6.22 -1.08
N SER A 211 12.28 -5.19 -0.36
CA SER A 211 13.00 -4.02 -0.89
C SER A 211 14.05 -3.56 0.12
N PRO A 212 15.33 -3.98 -0.02
CA PRO A 212 16.38 -3.64 0.94
C PRO A 212 16.63 -2.14 1.09
N GLU A 213 16.43 -1.35 0.05
CA GLU A 213 16.62 0.11 0.06
C GLU A 213 15.78 0.81 1.13
N ILE A 214 14.63 0.22 1.48
CA ILE A 214 13.74 0.79 2.48
C ILE A 214 14.33 0.72 3.90
N ALA A 215 15.39 -0.06 4.12
CA ALA A 215 16.13 -0.09 5.38
C ALA A 215 16.67 1.29 5.79
N ILE A 216 16.91 2.18 4.83
CA ILE A 216 17.30 3.57 5.10
C ILE A 216 16.32 4.26 6.03
N PHE A 217 15.01 3.95 5.93
CA PHE A 217 14.00 4.59 6.76
C PHE A 217 14.10 4.21 8.25
N THR A 218 14.78 3.11 8.57
CA THR A 218 15.02 2.70 9.97
C THR A 218 16.39 3.11 10.50
N LEU A 219 17.15 3.89 9.74
CA LEU A 219 18.43 4.37 10.22
C LEU A 219 18.25 5.25 11.45
N PRO A 220 19.02 5.01 12.53
CA PRO A 220 18.84 5.74 13.77
C PRO A 220 19.09 7.24 13.55
N LEU A 221 18.22 8.06 14.09
CA LEU A 221 18.22 9.52 14.05
C LEU A 221 18.27 10.16 12.64
N LEU A 222 17.96 9.40 11.58
CA LEU A 222 17.92 9.95 10.22
C LEU A 222 16.79 10.95 10.04
N PHE A 223 15.59 10.60 10.51
CA PHE A 223 14.41 11.45 10.44
C PHE A 223 14.11 12.12 11.78
N ARG A 224 13.59 13.35 11.73
CA ARG A 224 13.23 14.16 12.91
C ARG A 224 11.72 14.13 13.18
N ASN A 225 10.92 13.93 12.16
CA ASN A 225 9.45 13.96 12.24
C ASN A 225 8.82 13.24 11.04
N TYR A 226 7.51 13.05 11.10
CA TYR A 226 6.74 12.39 10.04
C TYR A 226 6.72 13.17 8.71
N ASP A 227 6.84 14.51 8.74
CA ASP A 227 6.88 15.31 7.51
C ASP A 227 8.10 14.97 6.65
N GLU A 228 9.25 14.75 7.29
CA GLU A 228 10.48 14.31 6.61
C GLU A 228 10.32 12.90 6.02
N VAL A 229 9.74 11.99 6.78
CA VAL A 229 9.43 10.62 6.33
C VAL A 229 8.52 10.66 5.11
N ASP A 230 7.40 11.37 5.20
CA ASP A 230 6.43 11.50 4.11
C ASP A 230 7.05 12.09 2.85
N HIS A 231 7.89 13.12 3.02
CA HIS A 231 8.57 13.75 1.90
C HIS A 231 9.49 12.76 1.16
N ILE A 232 10.29 12.01 1.90
CA ILE A 232 11.24 11.04 1.32
C ILE A 232 10.51 9.83 0.72
N LEU A 233 9.51 9.28 1.40
CA LEU A 233 8.69 8.20 0.86
C LEU A 233 8.03 8.60 -0.45
N LYS A 234 7.45 9.79 -0.52
CA LYS A 234 6.84 10.31 -1.75
C LYS A 234 7.87 10.49 -2.87
N LYS A 235 9.04 11.01 -2.55
CA LYS A 235 10.10 11.27 -3.52
C LYS A 235 10.63 9.99 -4.17
N PHE A 236 10.83 8.94 -3.37
CA PHE A 236 11.46 7.69 -3.80
C PHE A 236 10.46 6.55 -4.02
N ARG A 237 9.14 6.82 -3.97
CA ARG A 237 8.09 5.81 -4.07
C ARG A 237 8.26 4.86 -5.25
N LYS A 238 8.61 5.37 -6.42
CA LYS A 238 8.78 4.54 -7.64
C LYS A 238 9.95 3.56 -7.52
N GLU A 239 11.04 3.97 -6.87
CA GLU A 239 12.20 3.10 -6.67
C GLU A 239 11.88 2.01 -5.64
N ILE A 240 11.13 2.36 -4.61
CA ILE A 240 10.65 1.41 -3.61
C ILE A 240 9.72 0.37 -4.27
N ASP A 241 8.72 0.82 -5.05
CA ASP A 241 7.82 -0.08 -5.78
C ASP A 241 8.60 -1.06 -6.68
N ALA A 242 9.57 -0.55 -7.44
CA ALA A 242 10.42 -1.37 -8.31
C ALA A 242 11.25 -2.40 -7.52
N GLY A 243 11.63 -2.11 -6.28
CA GLY A 243 12.29 -3.06 -5.38
C GLY A 243 11.42 -4.27 -5.08
N PHE A 244 10.15 -4.04 -4.74
CA PHE A 244 9.16 -5.10 -4.51
C PHE A 244 8.90 -5.92 -5.78
N GLU A 245 8.70 -5.26 -6.92
CA GLU A 245 8.41 -5.90 -8.20
C GLU A 245 9.53 -6.84 -8.65
N LYS A 246 10.81 -6.47 -8.44
CA LYS A 246 11.97 -7.33 -8.71
C LYS A 246 11.96 -8.65 -7.91
N LYS A 247 11.24 -8.69 -6.80
CA LYS A 247 11.12 -9.87 -5.93
C LYS A 247 9.82 -10.64 -6.15
N GLY A 248 9.00 -10.25 -7.11
CA GLY A 248 7.70 -10.87 -7.39
C GLY A 248 6.60 -10.47 -6.41
N TYR A 249 6.72 -9.29 -5.81
CA TYR A 249 5.71 -8.71 -4.94
C TYR A 249 5.18 -7.40 -5.51
N VAL A 250 3.96 -7.06 -5.15
CA VAL A 250 3.35 -5.78 -5.50
C VAL A 250 3.03 -5.02 -4.22
N LEU A 251 3.66 -3.86 -4.06
CA LEU A 251 3.42 -3.00 -2.92
C LEU A 251 2.02 -2.39 -3.01
N ALA A 252 1.18 -2.68 -2.01
CA ALA A 252 -0.17 -2.15 -1.91
C ALA A 252 -0.23 -0.86 -1.08
N SER A 253 0.46 -0.82 0.06
CA SER A 253 0.51 0.37 0.92
C SER A 253 1.81 0.41 1.71
N LEU A 254 2.37 1.61 1.88
CA LEU A 254 3.38 1.90 2.90
C LEU A 254 2.68 2.61 4.06
N ILE A 255 2.83 2.07 5.24
CA ILE A 255 2.22 2.61 6.46
C ILE A 255 3.25 2.76 7.56
N ASP A 256 2.89 3.47 8.63
CA ASP A 256 3.76 3.62 9.77
C ASP A 256 3.64 2.41 10.73
N THR A 257 4.77 1.74 11.04
CA THR A 257 4.88 1.06 12.32
C THR A 257 4.98 2.12 13.42
N GLY A 258 5.65 3.22 13.13
CA GLY A 258 5.75 4.41 13.95
C GLY A 258 7.16 4.66 14.47
N TRP A 259 7.27 5.53 15.48
CA TRP A 259 8.51 5.82 16.16
C TRP A 259 8.83 4.73 17.17
N PHE A 260 10.06 4.25 17.19
CA PHE A 260 10.55 3.24 18.10
C PHE A 260 11.23 3.88 19.30
N TYR A 261 10.74 3.56 20.49
CA TYR A 261 11.26 4.03 21.78
C TYR A 261 11.89 2.86 22.52
N LEU A 262 12.79 3.19 23.44
CA LEU A 262 13.38 2.24 24.37
C LEU A 262 12.52 2.14 25.64
N TRP A 263 12.16 0.94 26.03
CA TRP A 263 11.30 0.61 27.19
C TRP A 263 12.02 -0.27 28.16
N MET A 264 11.96 0.05 29.45
CA MET A 264 12.77 -0.62 30.46
C MET A 264 11.97 -0.90 31.73
N LYS A 265 12.31 -2.02 32.39
CA LYS A 265 11.79 -2.36 33.73
C LYS A 265 12.47 -1.53 34.81
N ASN A 266 13.78 -1.38 34.71
CA ASN A 266 14.61 -0.64 35.67
C ASN A 266 14.91 0.75 35.12
N GLU A 267 15.10 1.71 36.01
CA GLU A 267 15.50 3.06 35.64
C GLU A 267 16.90 3.07 35.00
N ALA A 268 17.06 3.79 33.91
CA ALA A 268 18.32 4.03 33.26
C ALA A 268 18.24 5.37 32.50
N ALA A 269 18.89 6.39 33.05
CA ALA A 269 18.83 7.77 32.54
C ALA A 269 20.05 8.17 31.70
N THR A 270 21.04 7.26 31.59
CA THR A 270 22.26 7.45 30.82
C THR A 270 22.53 6.26 29.89
N LEU A 271 23.32 6.47 28.84
CA LEU A 271 23.73 5.38 27.95
C LEU A 271 24.51 4.30 28.69
N GLU A 272 25.30 4.66 29.71
CA GLU A 272 26.03 3.69 30.52
C GLU A 272 25.08 2.77 31.29
N GLU A 273 24.04 3.32 31.91
CA GLU A 273 23.00 2.55 32.60
C GLU A 273 22.17 1.69 31.64
N ILE A 274 21.88 2.20 30.44
CA ILE A 274 21.20 1.44 29.37
C ILE A 274 22.04 0.24 28.96
N ARG A 275 23.36 0.36 28.82
CA ARG A 275 24.28 -0.77 28.50
C ARG A 275 24.20 -1.90 29.51
N ASN A 276 23.87 -1.58 30.75
CA ASN A 276 23.74 -2.56 31.83
C ASN A 276 22.36 -3.24 31.90
N GLN A 277 21.41 -2.86 31.04
CA GLN A 277 20.11 -3.54 30.95
C GLN A 277 20.26 -4.85 30.14
N LYS A 278 19.41 -5.83 30.47
CA LYS A 278 19.24 -7.03 29.65
C LYS A 278 18.36 -6.69 28.46
N MET A 279 18.99 -6.07 27.45
CA MET A 279 18.32 -5.61 26.25
C MET A 279 17.99 -6.77 25.32
N MET A 280 16.81 -6.73 24.69
CA MET A 280 16.50 -7.60 23.57
C MET A 280 16.86 -6.94 22.23
N THR A 281 17.02 -7.73 21.19
CA THR A 281 17.03 -7.27 19.80
C THR A 281 16.21 -8.20 18.94
N TRP A 282 15.60 -7.66 17.89
CA TRP A 282 15.14 -8.45 16.76
C TRP A 282 16.33 -8.79 15.86
N PHE A 283 16.10 -9.58 14.81
CA PHE A 283 17.19 -10.08 13.97
C PHE A 283 17.60 -9.11 12.84
N GLY A 284 17.29 -7.83 12.94
CA GLY A 284 17.58 -6.81 11.94
C GLY A 284 19.02 -6.34 11.98
N ALA A 285 19.64 -6.16 10.80
CA ALA A 285 21.03 -5.70 10.71
C ALA A 285 21.20 -4.24 11.19
N VAL A 286 20.20 -3.39 11.00
CA VAL A 286 20.24 -1.99 11.47
C VAL A 286 20.27 -1.94 12.98
N GLU A 287 19.38 -2.66 13.64
CA GLU A 287 19.30 -2.72 15.11
C GLU A 287 20.56 -3.31 15.72
N THR A 288 21.03 -4.45 15.19
CA THR A 288 22.23 -5.12 15.71
C THR A 288 23.46 -4.21 15.59
N THR A 289 23.63 -3.58 14.42
CA THR A 289 24.76 -2.64 14.21
C THR A 289 24.63 -1.42 15.13
N THR A 290 23.42 -0.93 15.38
CA THR A 290 23.19 0.20 16.29
C THR A 290 23.60 -0.16 17.73
N TYR A 291 23.20 -1.34 18.20
CA TYR A 291 23.58 -1.78 19.53
C TYR A 291 25.08 -2.03 19.66
N ASP A 292 25.71 -2.59 18.64
CA ASP A 292 27.20 -2.76 18.62
C ASP A 292 27.91 -1.41 18.73
N GLU A 293 27.48 -0.38 17.97
CA GLU A 293 28.07 0.97 18.03
C GLU A 293 27.82 1.66 19.37
N LEU A 294 26.72 1.37 20.03
CA LEU A 294 26.41 1.89 21.36
C LEU A 294 27.07 1.08 22.48
N GLY A 295 27.72 -0.05 22.19
CA GLY A 295 28.31 -0.93 23.18
C GLY A 295 27.27 -1.71 23.99
N ILE A 296 26.06 -1.90 23.46
CA ILE A 296 25.00 -2.70 24.07
C ILE A 296 25.09 -4.13 23.55
N ARG A 297 24.90 -5.11 24.43
CA ARG A 297 24.92 -6.54 24.07
C ARG A 297 23.50 -7.12 24.24
N PRO A 298 22.67 -7.08 23.17
CA PRO A 298 21.30 -7.54 23.28
C PRO A 298 21.19 -9.06 23.16
N THR A 299 20.11 -9.62 23.69
CA THR A 299 19.67 -11.00 23.48
C THR A 299 18.70 -11.03 22.28
N PRO A 300 18.97 -11.84 21.24
CA PRO A 300 18.02 -12.01 20.13
C PRO A 300 16.75 -12.71 20.60
N ILE A 301 15.60 -12.07 20.37
CA ILE A 301 14.26 -12.56 20.78
C ILE A 301 13.31 -12.35 19.60
N SER A 302 12.52 -13.38 19.25
CA SER A 302 11.46 -13.25 18.25
C SER A 302 10.32 -12.36 18.76
N VAL A 303 9.64 -11.64 17.87
CA VAL A 303 8.57 -10.71 18.25
C VAL A 303 7.47 -11.38 19.10
N PRO A 304 6.98 -12.59 18.76
CA PRO A 304 5.98 -13.27 19.60
C PRO A 304 6.47 -13.66 21.00
N GLU A 305 7.79 -13.81 21.21
CA GLU A 305 8.38 -14.25 22.46
C GLU A 305 8.77 -13.10 23.41
N VAL A 306 8.71 -11.84 22.96
CA VAL A 306 9.17 -10.69 23.76
C VAL A 306 8.44 -10.57 25.08
N VAL A 307 7.10 -10.66 25.09
CA VAL A 307 6.31 -10.52 26.32
C VAL A 307 6.65 -11.62 27.33
N THR A 308 6.77 -12.86 26.87
CA THR A 308 7.19 -13.99 27.73
C THR A 308 8.60 -13.81 28.28
N SER A 309 9.53 -13.30 27.45
CA SER A 309 10.90 -13.04 27.86
C SER A 309 11.02 -11.91 28.90
N LEU A 310 10.17 -10.89 28.80
CA LEU A 310 10.02 -9.83 29.81
C LEU A 310 9.42 -10.40 31.12
N ASN A 311 8.40 -11.22 31.03
CA ASN A 311 7.74 -11.84 32.17
C ASN A 311 8.71 -12.74 32.99
N THR A 312 9.52 -13.53 32.31
CA THR A 312 10.50 -14.43 32.93
C THR A 312 11.77 -13.74 33.41
N GLY A 313 11.98 -12.47 33.03
CA GLY A 313 13.20 -11.72 33.33
C GLY A 313 14.42 -12.16 32.52
N LEU A 314 14.22 -12.91 31.43
CA LEU A 314 15.28 -13.20 30.46
C LEU A 314 15.84 -11.90 29.89
N VAL A 315 14.95 -10.96 29.58
CA VAL A 315 15.26 -9.57 29.28
C VAL A 315 14.47 -8.64 30.20
N ASN A 316 14.96 -7.41 30.42
CA ASN A 316 14.29 -6.38 31.23
C ASN A 316 14.15 -5.05 30.46
N ALA A 317 14.53 -5.05 29.19
CA ALA A 317 14.40 -3.91 28.32
C ALA A 317 14.09 -4.38 26.88
N THR A 318 13.28 -3.59 26.21
CA THR A 318 12.84 -3.82 24.83
C THR A 318 12.78 -2.50 24.09
N TYR A 319 12.64 -2.55 22.78
CA TYR A 319 12.32 -1.39 21.96
C TYR A 319 11.10 -1.69 21.09
N GLY A 320 10.39 -0.65 20.70
CA GLY A 320 9.22 -0.81 19.86
C GLY A 320 8.33 0.43 19.86
N PRO A 321 7.35 0.47 18.99
CA PRO A 321 6.40 1.58 18.96
C PRO A 321 5.40 1.49 20.11
N ALA A 322 4.93 2.63 20.58
CA ALA A 322 4.00 2.73 21.70
C ALA A 322 2.75 1.86 21.49
N ALA A 323 2.22 1.83 20.28
CA ALA A 323 1.05 1.04 19.93
C ALA A 323 1.26 -0.48 20.10
N TRP A 324 2.47 -1.00 19.81
CA TRP A 324 2.78 -2.42 20.00
C TRP A 324 2.93 -2.76 21.48
N ILE A 325 3.65 -1.92 22.24
CA ILE A 325 3.83 -2.08 23.68
C ILE A 325 2.46 -2.14 24.41
N LEU A 326 1.52 -1.28 23.98
CA LEU A 326 0.16 -1.28 24.53
C LEU A 326 -0.64 -2.51 24.07
N GLY A 327 -0.65 -2.79 22.78
CA GLY A 327 -1.45 -3.86 22.19
C GLY A 327 -1.07 -5.26 22.64
N THR A 328 0.22 -5.50 22.91
CA THR A 328 0.72 -6.78 23.46
C THR A 328 0.68 -6.85 24.98
N GLN A 329 0.32 -5.76 25.65
CA GLN A 329 0.39 -5.60 27.11
C GLN A 329 1.81 -5.74 27.69
N ALA A 330 2.85 -5.57 26.87
CA ALA A 330 4.24 -5.62 27.31
C ALA A 330 4.54 -4.60 28.42
N TYR A 331 3.78 -3.48 28.46
CA TYR A 331 3.89 -2.43 29.47
C TYR A 331 3.71 -2.93 30.91
N THR A 332 3.03 -4.05 31.13
CA THR A 332 2.87 -4.61 32.48
C THR A 332 4.19 -5.05 33.14
N ASN A 333 5.25 -5.18 32.34
CA ASN A 333 6.60 -5.55 32.76
C ASN A 333 7.61 -4.41 32.69
N LEU A 334 7.17 -3.22 32.36
CA LEU A 334 8.01 -2.04 32.05
C LEU A 334 7.56 -0.86 32.92
N ASN A 335 8.51 -0.06 33.38
CA ASN A 335 8.24 1.07 34.26
C ASN A 335 8.74 2.41 33.68
N TYR A 336 9.63 2.35 32.68
CA TYR A 336 10.30 3.52 32.14
C TYR A 336 10.38 3.44 30.62
N PHE A 337 10.41 4.61 29.95
CA PHE A 337 10.74 4.71 28.54
C PHE A 337 11.55 5.96 28.24
N ILE A 338 12.44 5.86 27.24
CA ILE A 338 13.21 7.00 26.73
C ILE A 338 12.33 7.80 25.80
N THR A 339 12.19 9.11 26.03
CA THR A 339 11.30 10.00 25.26
C THR A 339 11.83 10.33 23.86
N GLN A 340 13.15 10.26 23.67
CA GLN A 340 13.76 10.41 22.35
C GLN A 340 13.58 9.10 21.57
N PRO A 341 12.96 9.14 20.39
CA PRO A 341 12.85 7.94 19.56
C PRO A 341 14.20 7.51 19.01
N LEU A 342 14.41 6.20 18.94
CA LEU A 342 15.63 5.62 18.37
C LEU A 342 15.66 5.81 16.84
N PHE A 343 14.56 5.49 16.19
CA PHE A 343 14.39 5.54 14.74
C PHE A 343 12.90 5.51 14.37
N TYR A 344 12.58 5.88 13.15
CA TYR A 344 11.30 5.62 12.52
C TYR A 344 11.29 4.23 11.90
N SER A 345 10.16 3.55 11.89
CA SER A 345 10.00 2.26 11.22
C SER A 345 8.80 2.26 10.29
N PRO A 346 9.00 1.99 9.00
CA PRO A 346 7.90 1.74 8.08
C PRO A 346 7.33 0.34 8.29
N ALA A 347 6.10 0.15 7.86
CA ALA A 347 5.52 -1.14 7.56
C ALA A 347 4.97 -1.12 6.13
N ALA A 348 4.77 -2.29 5.55
CA ALA A 348 4.18 -2.38 4.23
C ALA A 348 3.12 -3.47 4.14
N ILE A 349 2.11 -3.18 3.35
CA ILE A 349 1.21 -4.21 2.85
C ILE A 349 1.58 -4.48 1.41
N PHE A 350 1.91 -5.72 1.13
CA PHE A 350 2.21 -6.15 -0.22
C PHE A 350 1.64 -7.54 -0.50
N ILE A 351 1.37 -7.81 -1.76
CA ILE A 351 0.80 -9.07 -2.21
C ILE A 351 1.75 -9.77 -3.18
N SER A 352 1.64 -11.10 -3.26
CA SER A 352 2.41 -11.89 -4.22
C SER A 352 1.83 -11.72 -5.62
N GLU A 353 2.69 -11.60 -6.62
CA GLU A 353 2.28 -11.67 -8.03
C GLU A 353 1.64 -13.00 -8.40
N LYS A 354 1.92 -14.08 -7.65
CA LYS A 354 1.37 -15.43 -7.90
C LYS A 354 -0.15 -15.51 -7.74
N ILE A 355 -0.79 -14.54 -7.07
CA ILE A 355 -2.26 -14.50 -6.98
C ILE A 355 -2.94 -14.45 -8.35
N GLN A 356 -2.22 -14.00 -9.38
CA GLN A 356 -2.71 -13.90 -10.75
C GLN A 356 -2.78 -15.23 -11.47
N VAL A 357 -1.96 -16.21 -11.08
CA VAL A 357 -1.82 -17.49 -11.81
C VAL A 357 -3.15 -18.25 -11.90
N LYS A 358 -4.04 -18.07 -10.91
CA LYS A 358 -5.36 -18.72 -10.88
C LYS A 358 -6.25 -18.35 -12.07
N TYR A 359 -6.06 -17.18 -12.67
CA TYR A 359 -6.91 -16.66 -13.76
C TYR A 359 -6.21 -16.62 -15.11
N ARG A 360 -4.88 -16.86 -15.15
CA ARG A 360 -4.13 -16.94 -16.41
C ARG A 360 -4.61 -18.11 -17.25
N GLY A 361 -4.81 -17.86 -18.54
CA GLY A 361 -5.31 -18.86 -19.50
C GLY A 361 -6.83 -18.89 -19.66
N GLU A 362 -7.60 -18.32 -18.74
CA GLU A 362 -9.05 -18.10 -18.90
C GLU A 362 -9.38 -16.71 -19.46
N TYR A 363 -8.53 -15.73 -19.15
CA TYR A 363 -8.66 -14.32 -19.54
C TYR A 363 -7.35 -13.82 -20.14
N SER A 364 -7.39 -12.69 -20.84
CA SER A 364 -6.18 -12.04 -21.36
C SER A 364 -5.26 -11.65 -20.20
N ASP A 365 -3.94 -11.74 -20.40
CA ASP A 365 -2.96 -11.31 -19.41
C ASP A 365 -3.17 -9.84 -19.03
N ILE A 366 -3.53 -9.00 -20.00
CA ILE A 366 -3.83 -7.56 -19.76
C ILE A 366 -4.99 -7.40 -18.77
N LEU A 367 -6.07 -8.16 -18.92
CA LEU A 367 -7.22 -8.05 -18.01
C LEU A 367 -6.86 -8.54 -16.60
N VAL A 368 -6.07 -9.60 -16.50
CA VAL A 368 -5.59 -10.14 -15.21
C VAL A 368 -4.69 -9.11 -14.51
N ASP A 369 -3.76 -8.49 -15.24
CA ASP A 369 -2.88 -7.46 -14.71
C ASP A 369 -3.68 -6.22 -14.28
N ASN A 370 -4.62 -5.76 -15.09
CA ASN A 370 -5.49 -4.62 -14.75
C ASN A 370 -6.35 -4.90 -13.51
N PHE A 371 -6.86 -6.13 -13.34
CA PHE A 371 -7.60 -6.50 -12.14
C PHE A 371 -6.71 -6.39 -10.89
N ARG A 372 -5.47 -6.89 -10.95
CA ARG A 372 -4.51 -6.76 -9.85
C ARG A 372 -4.23 -5.29 -9.54
N GLU A 373 -3.92 -4.50 -10.56
CA GLU A 373 -3.61 -3.08 -10.40
C GLU A 373 -4.80 -2.29 -9.85
N LEU A 374 -6.03 -2.64 -10.25
CA LEU A 374 -7.25 -2.07 -9.68
C LEU A 374 -7.40 -2.43 -8.20
N LEU A 375 -7.14 -3.67 -7.82
CA LEU A 375 -7.18 -4.11 -6.43
C LEU A 375 -6.16 -3.35 -5.56
N ILE A 376 -4.94 -3.15 -6.07
CA ILE A 376 -3.91 -2.36 -5.39
C ILE A 376 -4.32 -0.89 -5.32
N TYR A 377 -4.92 -0.35 -6.36
CA TYR A 377 -5.46 1.02 -6.35
C TYR A 377 -6.44 1.22 -5.19
N GLU A 378 -7.37 0.28 -4.94
CA GLU A 378 -8.30 0.38 -3.80
C GLU A 378 -7.57 0.43 -2.45
N MET A 379 -6.48 -0.33 -2.31
CA MET A 379 -5.67 -0.30 -1.09
C MET A 379 -4.90 1.02 -0.94
N LEU A 380 -4.38 1.56 -2.05
CA LEU A 380 -3.67 2.84 -2.06
C LEU A 380 -4.58 4.03 -1.71
N THR A 381 -5.84 4.00 -2.11
CA THR A 381 -6.78 5.12 -1.84
C THR A 381 -6.99 5.37 -0.37
N ILE A 382 -6.80 4.37 0.48
CA ILE A 382 -6.98 4.49 1.93
C ILE A 382 -5.66 4.64 2.70
N GLU A 383 -4.49 4.51 2.02
CA GLU A 383 -3.17 4.56 2.66
C GLU A 383 -3.00 5.83 3.50
N ARG A 384 -3.30 6.99 2.94
CA ARG A 384 -3.15 8.27 3.63
C ARG A 384 -4.13 8.44 4.78
N THR A 385 -5.39 8.08 4.57
CA THR A 385 -6.41 8.06 5.64
C THR A 385 -5.97 7.13 6.79
N TRP A 386 -5.39 5.97 6.47
CA TRP A 386 -4.92 5.05 7.49
C TRP A 386 -3.82 5.67 8.36
N ILE A 387 -2.84 6.31 7.73
CA ILE A 387 -1.73 6.96 8.42
C ILE A 387 -2.21 8.14 9.27
N ASP A 388 -2.94 9.08 8.66
CA ASP A 388 -3.25 10.37 9.27
C ASP A 388 -4.39 10.30 10.28
N ASP A 389 -5.43 9.51 10.01
CA ASP A 389 -6.64 9.48 10.83
C ASP A 389 -6.61 8.37 11.90
N TYR A 390 -5.78 7.32 11.67
CA TYR A 390 -5.74 6.16 12.57
C TYR A 390 -4.38 5.94 13.23
N LEU A 391 -3.27 5.77 12.48
CA LEU A 391 -2.01 5.31 13.03
C LEU A 391 -1.32 6.38 13.90
N ARG A 392 -1.06 7.56 13.35
CA ARG A 392 -0.36 8.64 14.07
C ARG A 392 -1.13 9.16 15.26
N PRO A 393 -2.46 9.41 15.19
CA PRO A 393 -3.25 9.75 16.37
C PRO A 393 -3.31 8.65 17.42
N TYR A 394 -3.28 7.37 17.01
CA TYR A 394 -3.28 6.25 17.94
C TYR A 394 -1.97 6.15 18.71
N GLU A 395 -0.82 6.36 18.06
CA GLU A 395 0.49 6.38 18.72
C GLU A 395 0.53 7.40 19.86
N ASN A 396 0.08 8.63 19.60
CA ASN A 396 -0.01 9.68 20.62
C ASN A 396 -0.91 9.29 21.80
N LYS A 397 -2.07 8.67 21.52
CA LYS A 397 -2.97 8.14 22.55
C LYS A 397 -2.33 7.06 23.38
N CYS A 398 -1.51 6.18 22.78
CA CYS A 398 -0.78 5.14 23.50
C CYS A 398 0.24 5.74 24.45
N ILE A 399 1.02 6.74 24.03
CA ILE A 399 1.99 7.45 24.89
C ILE A 399 1.28 8.11 26.08
N GLU A 400 0.15 8.78 25.85
CA GLU A 400 -0.64 9.37 26.93
C GLU A 400 -1.23 8.30 27.89
N ALA A 401 -1.62 7.14 27.36
CA ALA A 401 -2.13 6.03 28.18
C ALA A 401 -1.06 5.50 29.15
N PHE A 402 0.20 5.43 28.73
CA PHE A 402 1.28 4.94 29.60
C PHE A 402 1.49 5.78 30.84
N LYS A 403 1.27 7.10 30.80
CA LYS A 403 1.28 7.95 31.97
C LYS A 403 0.27 7.48 33.02
N LYS A 404 -0.92 7.01 32.58
CA LYS A 404 -1.96 6.48 33.48
C LYS A 404 -1.60 5.09 34.05
N TYR A 405 -0.78 4.31 33.33
CA TYR A 405 -0.27 3.03 33.79
C TYR A 405 1.00 3.14 34.64
N GLY A 406 1.44 4.35 34.95
CA GLY A 406 2.59 4.60 35.83
C GLY A 406 3.95 4.45 35.14
N ILE A 407 3.99 4.34 33.81
CA ILE A 407 5.24 4.33 33.05
C ILE A 407 5.85 5.73 33.07
N LYS A 408 7.08 5.83 33.54
CA LYS A 408 7.78 7.12 33.71
C LYS A 408 8.62 7.46 32.48
N PRO A 409 8.48 8.67 31.93
CA PRO A 409 9.35 9.15 30.86
C PRO A 409 10.74 9.49 31.42
N ILE A 410 11.77 9.15 30.68
CA ILE A 410 13.16 9.53 30.88
C ILE A 410 13.66 10.22 29.62
N THR A 411 14.36 11.35 29.78
CA THR A 411 15.00 12.07 28.68
C THR A 411 16.51 11.96 28.85
N LEU A 412 17.21 11.46 27.84
CA LEU A 412 18.66 11.38 27.84
C LEU A 412 19.28 12.77 27.78
N GLY A 413 20.37 12.95 28.51
CA GLY A 413 21.12 14.18 28.51
C GLY A 413 21.83 14.46 27.18
N GLU A 414 22.22 15.71 26.95
CA GLU A 414 22.84 16.16 25.70
C GLU A 414 24.07 15.34 25.33
N LYS A 415 24.97 15.05 26.27
CA LYS A 415 26.16 14.24 26.07
C LYS A 415 25.87 12.81 25.58
N ASP A 416 24.82 12.19 26.12
CA ASP A 416 24.41 10.85 25.70
C ASP A 416 23.80 10.88 24.30
N MET A 417 23.01 11.94 23.99
CA MET A 417 22.47 12.15 22.64
C MET A 417 23.55 12.43 21.61
N GLU A 418 24.60 13.23 21.91
CA GLU A 418 25.75 13.42 21.04
C GLU A 418 26.47 12.08 20.76
N THR A 419 26.60 11.24 21.79
CA THR A 419 27.19 9.90 21.64
C THR A 419 26.34 9.02 20.75
N PHE A 420 25.01 9.09 20.90
CA PHE A 420 24.08 8.34 20.08
C PHE A 420 24.08 8.82 18.62
N GLU A 421 24.15 10.14 18.38
CA GLU A 421 24.27 10.72 17.03
C GLU A 421 25.58 10.29 16.34
N ALA A 422 26.70 10.29 17.07
CA ALA A 422 27.98 9.82 16.53
C ALA A 422 27.95 8.31 16.18
N ALA A 423 27.34 7.49 17.03
CA ALA A 423 27.11 6.07 16.76
C ALA A 423 26.18 5.88 15.55
N SER A 424 25.12 6.65 15.44
CA SER A 424 24.16 6.58 14.32
C SER A 424 24.84 6.81 12.97
N LYS A 425 25.70 7.81 12.85
CA LYS A 425 26.45 8.09 11.62
C LYS A 425 27.34 6.92 11.22
N LYS A 426 28.01 6.27 12.19
CA LYS A 426 28.81 5.07 11.93
C LYS A 426 27.94 3.90 11.47
N VAL A 427 26.72 3.75 12.01
CA VAL A 427 25.75 2.74 11.54
C VAL A 427 25.43 2.97 10.07
N TRP A 428 25.12 4.22 9.68
CA TRP A 428 24.81 4.56 8.30
C TRP A 428 25.93 4.16 7.35
N GLU A 429 27.19 4.48 7.70
CA GLU A 429 28.37 4.12 6.92
C GLU A 429 28.59 2.60 6.84
N LYS A 430 28.48 1.89 7.98
CA LYS A 430 28.72 0.44 8.06
C LYS A 430 27.74 -0.40 7.26
N LEU A 431 26.52 0.08 7.07
CA LEU A 431 25.43 -0.59 6.34
C LEU A 431 25.42 -0.24 4.86
N THR A 432 26.11 0.82 4.46
CA THR A 432 26.28 1.24 3.07
C THR A 432 26.93 0.11 2.26
N ASP A 433 26.41 -0.14 1.06
CA ASP A 433 26.75 -1.20 0.10
C ASP A 433 26.63 -2.64 0.65
N LYS A 434 26.06 -2.80 1.85
CA LYS A 434 25.67 -4.10 2.42
C LYS A 434 24.17 -4.32 2.37
N ILE A 435 23.38 -3.28 2.63
CA ILE A 435 21.90 -3.34 2.67
C ILE A 435 21.29 -2.38 1.63
N TYR A 436 21.80 -1.17 1.55
CA TYR A 436 21.40 -0.15 0.57
C TYR A 436 22.65 0.43 -0.09
N THR A 437 22.51 0.96 -1.30
CA THR A 437 23.65 1.53 -2.02
C THR A 437 24.05 2.89 -1.48
N LYS A 438 25.35 3.22 -1.59
CA LYS A 438 25.84 4.55 -1.24
C LYS A 438 25.12 5.65 -2.02
N ASP A 439 24.87 5.46 -3.31
CA ASP A 439 24.11 6.39 -4.15
C ASP A 439 22.72 6.70 -3.58
N PHE A 440 21.99 5.66 -3.15
CA PHE A 440 20.64 5.87 -2.60
C PHE A 440 20.69 6.63 -1.28
N LEU A 441 21.61 6.31 -0.38
CA LEU A 441 21.80 7.06 0.87
C LEU A 441 22.15 8.53 0.59
N ASP A 442 23.13 8.79 -0.29
CA ASP A 442 23.56 10.16 -0.62
C ASP A 442 22.40 10.98 -1.22
N ARG A 443 21.55 10.39 -2.05
CA ARG A 443 20.36 11.05 -2.62
C ARG A 443 19.31 11.34 -1.55
N VAL A 444 19.09 10.43 -0.60
CA VAL A 444 18.17 10.64 0.52
C VAL A 444 18.67 11.76 1.43
N LEU A 445 19.96 11.75 1.80
CA LEU A 445 20.56 12.79 2.64
C LEU A 445 20.48 14.17 1.98
N LYS A 446 20.82 14.27 0.70
CA LYS A 446 20.73 15.51 -0.08
C LYS A 446 19.29 16.05 -0.14
N GLU A 447 18.30 15.16 -0.33
CA GLU A 447 16.90 15.57 -0.37
C GLU A 447 16.41 16.03 1.00
N LEU A 448 16.82 15.36 2.09
CA LEU A 448 16.52 15.78 3.45
C LEU A 448 17.13 17.15 3.77
N GLU A 449 18.37 17.39 3.40
CA GLU A 449 19.04 18.68 3.58
C GLU A 449 18.29 19.78 2.83
N SER A 450 17.93 19.54 1.55
CA SER A 450 17.12 20.47 0.75
C SER A 450 15.74 20.72 1.35
N TYR A 451 15.11 19.71 1.94
CA TYR A 451 13.81 19.85 2.58
C TYR A 451 13.92 20.69 3.87
N ARG A 452 14.89 20.37 4.73
CA ARG A 452 15.17 21.08 6.00
C ARG A 452 15.52 22.56 5.80
N SER A 453 16.26 22.88 4.73
CA SER A 453 16.59 24.27 4.41
C SER A 453 15.39 25.13 3.98
N LYS A 454 14.29 24.52 3.54
CA LYS A 454 13.06 25.21 3.10
C LYS A 454 12.00 25.32 4.20
N LYS A 455 12.14 24.55 5.26
CA LYS A 455 11.27 24.56 6.44
C LYS A 455 12.17 24.73 7.68
N PRO A 456 12.53 25.96 8.08
CA PRO A 456 13.34 26.22 9.27
C PRO A 456 12.67 25.80 10.56
#